data_8da23cdb3ef3dff712ac00fe7167bd07
#
_entry.id   8da23cdb3ef3dff712ac00fe7167bd07
#
_cell.length_a   1.000
_cell.length_b   1.000
_cell.length_c   1.000
_cell.angle_alpha   90.00
_cell.angle_beta   90.00
_cell.angle_gamma   90.00
#
_symmetry.space_group_name_H-M   'P 1'
#
loop_
_entity.id
_entity.type
_entity.pdbx_description
1 polymer ?
#
loop_
_entity_poly.entity_id
_entity_poly.type
_entity_poly.pdbx_seq_one_letter_code
_entity_poly.pdbx_strand_id
1 'polypeptide(L)'
;RDIALVNLCKEKGVGFISMKGLSGGLITNSAAAYAWQAQFDNALPIWGVQKESELDEFISYIDNPPTMDDPEIQAVIEKDQKELIGNFCRACGYCMPCPVGITINQCARMSQLIRRSPSANWLTPESQAMMMKIEDCLHCGQCKSKCPYGLDTPTLLEQNLEDYKNILAGKVQV
;
A
#
# COMPACT_ATOMS: atom_id res chain seq x y z
N ARG A 1 -15.81 4.86 -3.37
CA ARG A 1 -15.59 5.68 -4.58
C ARG A 1 -15.26 4.81 -5.78
N ASP A 2 -14.24 3.97 -5.70
CA ASP A 2 -13.78 3.17 -6.84
C ASP A 2 -14.79 2.08 -7.23
N ILE A 3 -15.43 1.40 -6.26
CA ILE A 3 -16.53 0.47 -6.51
C ILE A 3 -17.70 1.14 -7.25
N ALA A 4 -18.07 2.37 -6.86
CA ALA A 4 -19.12 3.12 -7.55
C ALA A 4 -18.74 3.41 -9.02
N LEU A 5 -17.46 3.66 -9.30
CA LEU A 5 -16.97 3.83 -10.68
C LEU A 5 -17.03 2.52 -11.47
N VAL A 6 -16.62 1.39 -10.89
CA VAL A 6 -16.73 0.07 -11.54
C VAL A 6 -18.17 -0.24 -11.90
N ASN A 7 -19.11 -0.01 -10.98
CA ASN A 7 -20.53 -0.22 -11.21
C ASN A 7 -21.10 0.71 -12.30
N LEU A 8 -20.70 1.98 -12.29
CA LEU A 8 -21.10 2.94 -13.34
C LEU A 8 -20.56 2.50 -14.73
N CYS A 9 -19.33 2.01 -14.80
CA CYS A 9 -18.78 1.43 -16.03
C CYS A 9 -19.64 0.24 -16.52
N LYS A 10 -20.02 -0.64 -15.61
CA LYS A 10 -20.92 -1.78 -15.93
C LYS A 10 -22.26 -1.31 -16.50
N GLU A 11 -22.91 -0.35 -15.85
CA GLU A 11 -24.17 0.24 -16.32
C GLU A 11 -24.07 0.87 -17.72
N LYS A 12 -22.89 1.37 -18.07
CA LYS A 12 -22.61 1.99 -19.37
C LYS A 12 -22.07 1.02 -20.42
N GLY A 13 -21.95 -0.28 -20.11
CA GLY A 13 -21.38 -1.28 -21.00
C GLY A 13 -19.88 -1.08 -21.25
N VAL A 14 -19.16 -0.49 -20.29
CA VAL A 14 -17.71 -0.21 -20.34
C VAL A 14 -16.97 -1.19 -19.43
N GLY A 15 -15.95 -1.87 -19.99
CA GLY A 15 -15.02 -2.68 -19.20
C GLY A 15 -14.12 -1.80 -18.33
N PHE A 16 -13.76 -2.31 -17.14
CA PHE A 16 -12.87 -1.63 -16.21
C PHE A 16 -11.54 -2.39 -16.10
N ILE A 17 -10.42 -1.74 -16.39
CA ILE A 17 -9.09 -2.33 -16.20
C ILE A 17 -8.58 -1.91 -14.82
N SER A 18 -8.45 -2.90 -13.92
CA SER A 18 -7.97 -2.69 -12.55
C SER A 18 -6.46 -2.85 -12.48
N MET A 19 -5.76 -1.73 -12.41
CA MET A 19 -4.31 -1.69 -12.25
C MET A 19 -3.92 -1.51 -10.78
N LYS A 20 -2.76 -2.02 -10.38
CA LYS A 20 -2.26 -1.91 -8.99
C LYS A 20 -3.09 -2.67 -7.95
N GLY A 21 -3.75 -3.76 -8.33
CA GLY A 21 -4.58 -4.56 -7.43
C GLY A 21 -3.86 -5.12 -6.19
N LEU A 22 -2.53 -5.24 -6.25
CA LEU A 22 -1.68 -5.61 -5.09
C LEU A 22 -1.08 -4.39 -4.37
N SER A 23 -1.59 -3.18 -4.62
CA SER A 23 -1.15 -1.94 -3.96
C SER A 23 0.37 -1.69 -4.01
N GLY A 24 1.02 -2.10 -5.12
CA GLY A 24 2.48 -1.99 -5.28
C GLY A 24 3.27 -2.92 -4.35
N GLY A 25 2.72 -4.09 -4.03
CA GLY A 25 3.33 -5.11 -3.17
C GLY A 25 2.99 -4.98 -1.69
N LEU A 26 2.12 -4.05 -1.30
CA LEU A 26 1.64 -3.94 0.09
C LEU A 26 0.55 -4.95 0.43
N ILE A 27 -0.24 -5.37 -0.55
CA ILE A 27 -1.14 -6.52 -0.42
C ILE A 27 -0.33 -7.74 -0.87
N THR A 28 -0.03 -8.63 0.08
CA THR A 28 0.88 -9.77 -0.12
C THR A 28 0.16 -11.09 -0.33
N ASN A 29 -1.15 -11.15 -0.10
CA ASN A 29 -1.97 -12.33 -0.36
C ASN A 29 -2.68 -12.16 -1.71
N SER A 30 -2.19 -12.85 -2.74
CA SER A 30 -2.71 -12.78 -4.09
C SER A 30 -4.10 -13.41 -4.22
N ALA A 31 -4.38 -14.49 -3.48
CA ALA A 31 -5.68 -15.14 -3.46
C ALA A 31 -6.78 -14.21 -2.94
N ALA A 32 -6.51 -13.49 -1.84
CA ALA A 32 -7.43 -12.51 -1.29
C ALA A 32 -7.67 -11.32 -2.26
N ALA A 33 -6.60 -10.85 -2.92
CA ALA A 33 -6.71 -9.80 -3.92
C ALA A 33 -7.52 -10.25 -5.15
N TYR A 34 -7.29 -11.48 -5.61
CA TYR A 34 -8.04 -12.07 -6.72
C TYR A 34 -9.52 -12.24 -6.36
N ALA A 35 -9.83 -12.90 -5.25
CA ALA A 35 -11.20 -13.13 -4.80
C ALA A 35 -11.99 -11.82 -4.66
N TRP A 36 -11.36 -10.77 -4.13
CA TRP A 36 -11.98 -9.46 -4.04
C TRP A 36 -12.32 -8.87 -5.41
N GLN A 37 -11.42 -8.96 -6.38
CA GLN A 37 -11.63 -8.37 -7.70
C GLN A 37 -12.56 -9.21 -8.58
N ALA A 38 -12.57 -10.53 -8.41
CA ALA A 38 -13.43 -11.44 -9.16
C ALA A 38 -14.94 -11.25 -8.91
N GLN A 39 -15.31 -10.47 -7.87
CA GLN A 39 -16.72 -10.09 -7.65
C GLN A 39 -17.27 -9.14 -8.72
N PHE A 40 -16.39 -8.51 -9.52
CA PHE A 40 -16.77 -7.53 -10.54
C PHE A 40 -16.54 -8.12 -11.93
N ASP A 41 -17.60 -8.61 -12.55
CA ASP A 41 -17.58 -9.28 -13.86
C ASP A 41 -17.14 -8.37 -15.03
N ASN A 42 -17.19 -7.06 -14.86
CA ASN A 42 -16.71 -6.07 -15.82
C ASN A 42 -15.29 -5.55 -15.51
N ALA A 43 -14.63 -6.06 -14.47
CA ALA A 43 -13.28 -5.65 -14.08
C ALA A 43 -12.24 -6.69 -14.50
N LEU A 44 -11.25 -6.26 -15.26
CA LEU A 44 -10.08 -7.06 -15.64
C LEU A 44 -8.87 -6.62 -14.79
N PRO A 45 -8.40 -7.42 -13.83
CA PRO A 45 -7.21 -7.10 -13.07
C PRO A 45 -5.94 -7.26 -13.91
N ILE A 46 -5.00 -6.33 -13.74
CA ILE A 46 -3.64 -6.44 -14.27
C ILE A 46 -2.68 -6.66 -13.09
N TRP A 47 -2.03 -7.81 -13.07
CA TRP A 47 -1.09 -8.21 -12.04
C TRP A 47 0.34 -7.93 -12.46
N GLY A 48 1.15 -7.37 -11.52
CA GLY A 48 2.59 -7.34 -11.66
C GLY A 48 3.19 -8.66 -11.19
N VAL A 49 4.02 -9.28 -12.00
CA VAL A 49 4.72 -10.53 -11.70
C VAL A 49 6.22 -10.28 -11.73
N GLN A 50 6.94 -10.71 -10.70
CA GLN A 50 8.39 -10.60 -10.58
C GLN A 50 9.10 -11.95 -10.58
N LYS A 51 8.39 -13.03 -10.24
CA LYS A 51 8.91 -14.40 -10.16
C LYS A 51 7.99 -15.34 -10.92
N GLU A 52 8.58 -16.40 -11.47
CA GLU A 52 7.83 -17.47 -12.15
C GLU A 52 6.78 -18.10 -11.23
N SER A 53 7.13 -18.33 -9.95
CA SER A 53 6.20 -18.87 -8.96
C SER A 53 4.95 -18.01 -8.74
N GLU A 54 5.04 -16.69 -8.88
CA GLU A 54 3.89 -15.78 -8.81
C GLU A 54 2.98 -15.93 -10.04
N LEU A 55 3.58 -16.18 -11.21
CA LEU A 55 2.81 -16.48 -12.43
C LEU A 55 2.09 -17.81 -12.31
N ASP A 56 2.78 -18.86 -11.85
CA ASP A 56 2.21 -20.19 -11.64
C ASP A 56 1.03 -20.13 -10.66
N GLU A 57 1.16 -19.34 -9.60
CA GLU A 57 0.09 -19.11 -8.63
C GLU A 57 -1.14 -18.48 -9.29
N PHE A 58 -0.98 -17.40 -10.10
CA PHE A 58 -2.11 -16.80 -10.81
C PHE A 58 -2.72 -17.71 -11.87
N ILE A 59 -1.91 -18.54 -12.55
CA ILE A 59 -2.41 -19.53 -13.51
C ILE A 59 -3.26 -20.58 -12.80
N SER A 60 -2.87 -21.01 -11.59
CA SER A 60 -3.63 -21.99 -10.80
C SER A 60 -5.05 -21.53 -10.47
N TYR A 61 -5.30 -20.22 -10.42
CA TYR A 61 -6.63 -19.65 -10.17
C TYR A 61 -7.61 -19.81 -11.33
N ILE A 62 -7.12 -20.22 -12.52
CA ILE A 62 -8.00 -20.57 -13.65
C ILE A 62 -8.78 -21.84 -13.32
N ASP A 63 -8.11 -22.83 -12.72
CA ASP A 63 -8.72 -24.13 -12.38
C ASP A 63 -9.38 -24.12 -11.00
N ASN A 64 -8.79 -23.40 -10.06
CA ASN A 64 -9.24 -23.31 -8.66
C ASN A 64 -9.32 -21.85 -8.20
N PRO A 65 -10.31 -21.08 -8.65
CA PRO A 65 -10.40 -19.66 -8.32
C PRO A 65 -10.67 -19.45 -6.83
N PRO A 66 -9.87 -18.63 -6.12
CA PRO A 66 -10.19 -18.22 -4.76
C PRO A 66 -11.51 -17.42 -4.76
N THR A 67 -12.34 -17.64 -3.74
CA THR A 67 -13.64 -16.99 -3.63
C THR A 67 -13.79 -16.24 -2.31
N MET A 68 -14.74 -15.29 -2.27
CA MET A 68 -15.09 -14.55 -1.06
C MET A 68 -15.83 -15.39 -0.01
N ASP A 69 -16.24 -16.62 -0.34
CA ASP A 69 -16.90 -17.54 0.61
C ASP A 69 -15.90 -18.20 1.57
N ASP A 70 -14.59 -18.12 1.27
CA ASP A 70 -13.53 -18.65 2.12
C ASP A 70 -13.30 -17.73 3.34
N PRO A 71 -13.51 -18.24 4.59
CA PRO A 71 -13.31 -17.46 5.79
C PRO A 71 -11.85 -16.98 6.00
N GLU A 72 -10.87 -17.73 5.50
CA GLU A 72 -9.47 -17.33 5.60
C GLU A 72 -9.19 -16.13 4.70
N ILE A 73 -9.75 -16.13 3.50
CA ILE A 73 -9.68 -14.98 2.57
C ILE A 73 -10.36 -13.75 3.18
N GLN A 74 -11.55 -13.91 3.75
CA GLN A 74 -12.25 -12.81 4.42
C GLN A 74 -11.43 -12.23 5.57
N ALA A 75 -10.83 -13.07 6.42
CA ALA A 75 -9.99 -12.63 7.54
C ALA A 75 -8.76 -11.84 7.07
N VAL A 76 -8.12 -12.27 5.98
CA VAL A 76 -6.99 -11.54 5.37
C VAL A 76 -7.43 -10.18 4.85
N ILE A 77 -8.56 -10.11 4.14
CA ILE A 77 -9.11 -8.85 3.60
C ILE A 77 -9.46 -7.89 4.75
N GLU A 78 -10.11 -8.36 5.81
CA GLU A 78 -10.43 -7.53 6.97
C GLU A 78 -9.18 -6.98 7.66
N LYS A 79 -8.14 -7.81 7.81
CA LYS A 79 -6.85 -7.38 8.35
C LYS A 79 -6.24 -6.29 7.48
N ASP A 80 -6.14 -6.51 6.17
CA ASP A 80 -5.58 -5.55 5.23
C ASP A 80 -6.37 -4.23 5.20
N GLN A 81 -7.69 -4.30 5.29
CA GLN A 81 -8.54 -3.11 5.39
C GLN A 81 -8.23 -2.30 6.65
N LYS A 82 -8.08 -2.94 7.80
CA LYS A 82 -7.74 -2.27 9.06
C LYS A 82 -6.37 -1.59 9.01
N GLU A 83 -5.39 -2.22 8.34
CA GLU A 83 -4.02 -1.72 8.29
C GLU A 83 -3.77 -0.70 7.17
N LEU A 84 -4.48 -0.79 6.04
CA LEU A 84 -4.24 -0.01 4.84
C LEU A 84 -5.33 1.04 4.51
N ILE A 85 -6.40 1.13 5.32
CA ILE A 85 -7.44 2.16 5.19
C ILE A 85 -7.26 3.22 6.28
N GLY A 86 -7.70 4.45 6.01
CA GLY A 86 -7.60 5.58 6.94
C GLY A 86 -6.30 6.33 6.80
N ASN A 87 -5.53 6.44 7.88
CA ASN A 87 -4.26 7.20 7.94
C ASN A 87 -3.09 6.53 7.22
N PHE A 88 -3.33 6.01 6.05
CA PHE A 88 -2.34 5.33 5.23
C PHE A 88 -1.93 6.20 4.02
N CYS A 89 -0.62 6.48 3.89
CA CYS A 89 -0.08 7.23 2.75
C CYS A 89 -0.06 6.38 1.47
N ARG A 90 -0.76 6.84 0.43
CA ARG A 90 -0.88 6.15 -0.88
C ARG A 90 0.26 6.46 -1.85
N ALA A 91 1.32 7.14 -1.37
CA ALA A 91 2.53 7.47 -2.13
C ALA A 91 2.30 8.24 -3.46
N CYS A 92 1.20 8.95 -3.59
CA CYS A 92 0.84 9.67 -4.84
C CYS A 92 1.78 10.84 -5.18
N GLY A 93 2.54 11.35 -4.21
CA GLY A 93 3.55 12.40 -4.42
C GLY A 93 3.05 13.84 -4.51
N TYR A 94 1.74 14.10 -4.41
CA TYR A 94 1.19 15.47 -4.50
C TYR A 94 1.73 16.42 -3.43
N CYS A 95 2.15 15.88 -2.28
CA CYS A 95 2.77 16.65 -1.19
C CYS A 95 4.22 17.08 -1.47
N MET A 96 4.84 16.56 -2.52
CA MET A 96 6.21 16.88 -2.91
C MET A 96 6.30 18.16 -3.77
N PRO A 97 7.47 18.83 -3.85
CA PRO A 97 8.66 18.60 -3.02
C PRO A 97 8.52 19.16 -1.59
N CYS A 98 9.25 18.55 -0.64
CA CYS A 98 9.41 19.11 0.70
C CYS A 98 10.48 20.23 0.69
N PRO A 99 10.26 21.38 1.35
CA PRO A 99 11.25 22.47 1.40
C PRO A 99 12.61 22.07 1.97
N VAL A 100 12.63 21.10 2.90
CA VAL A 100 13.87 20.57 3.51
C VAL A 100 14.31 19.22 2.92
N GLY A 101 13.69 18.77 1.83
CA GLY A 101 14.13 17.59 1.10
C GLY A 101 13.69 16.24 1.68
N ILE A 102 12.68 16.21 2.55
CA ILE A 102 12.11 14.93 3.04
C ILE A 102 11.38 14.23 1.88
N THR A 103 11.69 12.95 1.65
CA THR A 103 10.98 12.09 0.68
C THR A 103 9.67 11.59 1.30
N ILE A 104 8.70 12.50 1.43
CA ILE A 104 7.47 12.32 2.21
C ILE A 104 6.71 11.06 1.81
N ASN A 105 6.54 10.81 0.52
CA ASN A 105 5.78 9.70 -0.03
C ASN A 105 6.38 8.31 0.27
N GLN A 106 7.66 8.22 0.60
CA GLN A 106 8.30 7.00 1.10
C GLN A 106 8.27 6.96 2.63
N CYS A 107 8.71 8.03 3.27
CA CYS A 107 8.84 8.11 4.73
C CYS A 107 7.50 7.91 5.45
N ALA A 108 6.41 8.51 4.94
CA ALA A 108 5.09 8.46 5.58
C ALA A 108 4.38 7.07 5.50
N ARG A 109 5.01 6.06 4.93
CA ARG A 109 4.51 4.68 4.86
C ARG A 109 5.58 3.62 5.17
N MET A 110 6.70 4.04 5.73
CA MET A 110 7.85 3.17 5.96
C MET A 110 7.50 1.98 6.85
N SER A 111 6.66 2.15 7.85
CA SER A 111 6.20 1.08 8.74
C SER A 111 5.53 -0.07 7.98
N GLN A 112 4.74 0.23 6.95
CA GLN A 112 4.12 -0.79 6.10
C GLN A 112 5.12 -1.43 5.15
N LEU A 113 6.01 -0.63 4.56
CA LEU A 113 7.03 -1.15 3.65
C LEU A 113 7.93 -2.18 4.34
N ILE A 114 8.39 -1.89 5.56
CA ILE A 114 9.25 -2.80 6.31
C ILE A 114 8.53 -4.12 6.65
N ARG A 115 7.23 -4.05 7.00
CA ARG A 115 6.46 -5.24 7.44
C ARG A 115 5.88 -6.08 6.31
N ARG A 116 5.75 -5.49 5.11
CA ARG A 116 5.05 -6.11 3.97
C ARG A 116 5.93 -6.38 2.77
N SER A 117 7.23 -6.07 2.87
CA SER A 117 8.24 -6.42 1.87
C SER A 117 9.54 -6.81 2.58
N PRO A 118 10.56 -7.35 1.88
CA PRO A 118 11.81 -7.73 2.54
C PRO A 118 12.40 -6.56 3.33
N SER A 119 12.37 -6.65 4.67
CA SER A 119 12.76 -5.56 5.59
C SER A 119 14.19 -5.07 5.36
N ALA A 120 15.09 -5.98 4.98
CA ALA A 120 16.49 -5.66 4.67
C ALA A 120 16.64 -4.53 3.62
N ASN A 121 15.69 -4.41 2.68
CA ASN A 121 15.72 -3.38 1.64
C ASN A 121 15.47 -1.97 2.22
N TRP A 122 14.87 -1.89 3.39
CA TRP A 122 14.47 -0.65 4.04
C TRP A 122 15.30 -0.30 5.28
N LEU A 123 16.28 -1.17 5.63
CA LEU A 123 17.18 -0.97 6.78
C LEU A 123 18.59 -0.61 6.35
N THR A 124 18.81 -0.30 5.06
CA THR A 124 20.09 0.13 4.50
C THR A 124 20.52 1.49 5.04
N PRO A 125 21.83 1.84 5.00
CA PRO A 125 22.31 3.17 5.40
C PRO A 125 21.59 4.31 4.68
N GLU A 126 21.26 4.13 3.40
CA GLU A 126 20.55 5.12 2.58
C GLU A 126 19.11 5.32 3.08
N SER A 127 18.42 4.23 3.40
CA SER A 127 17.07 4.27 3.98
C SER A 127 17.07 4.92 5.36
N GLN A 128 18.10 4.64 6.18
CA GLN A 128 18.28 5.27 7.48
C GLN A 128 18.48 6.78 7.32
N ALA A 129 19.37 7.22 6.44
CA ALA A 129 19.59 8.65 6.16
C ALA A 129 18.31 9.34 5.67
N MET A 130 17.55 8.69 4.80
CA MET A 130 16.26 9.18 4.30
C MET A 130 15.24 9.35 5.44
N MET A 131 15.13 8.39 6.35
CA MET A 131 14.22 8.45 7.48
C MET A 131 14.64 9.50 8.52
N MET A 132 15.94 9.58 8.86
CA MET A 132 16.45 10.59 9.79
C MET A 132 16.26 12.01 9.27
N LYS A 133 16.15 12.22 7.95
CA LYS A 133 15.84 13.52 7.37
C LYS A 133 14.51 14.12 7.85
N ILE A 134 13.62 13.29 8.40
CA ILE A 134 12.36 13.74 9.01
C ILE A 134 12.62 14.68 10.20
N GLU A 135 13.74 14.54 10.91
CA GLU A 135 14.10 15.40 12.04
C GLU A 135 14.28 16.88 11.63
N ASP A 136 14.58 17.14 10.35
CA ASP A 136 14.68 18.50 9.82
C ASP A 136 13.31 19.13 9.49
N CYS A 137 12.20 18.49 9.84
CA CYS A 137 10.86 18.95 9.50
C CYS A 137 10.58 20.34 10.11
N LEU A 138 10.23 21.31 9.27
CA LEU A 138 9.88 22.66 9.69
C LEU A 138 8.44 22.78 10.21
N HIS A 139 7.67 21.71 10.26
CA HIS A 139 6.24 21.69 10.62
C HIS A 139 5.40 22.74 9.85
N CYS A 140 5.82 23.09 8.61
CA CYS A 140 5.18 24.11 7.80
C CYS A 140 3.77 23.74 7.28
N GLY A 141 3.34 22.47 7.43
CA GLY A 141 2.02 21.99 7.05
C GLY A 141 1.76 21.85 5.55
N GLN A 142 2.71 22.21 4.67
CA GLN A 142 2.54 22.14 3.21
C GLN A 142 2.12 20.75 2.73
N CYS A 143 2.71 19.68 3.28
CA CYS A 143 2.40 18.31 2.90
C CYS A 143 0.97 17.91 3.29
N LYS A 144 0.47 18.38 4.43
CA LYS A 144 -0.91 18.17 4.88
C LYS A 144 -1.91 18.90 3.97
N SER A 145 -1.63 20.17 3.64
CA SER A 145 -2.53 20.98 2.80
C SER A 145 -2.64 20.47 1.37
N LYS A 146 -1.58 19.82 0.85
CA LYS A 146 -1.55 19.24 -0.50
C LYS A 146 -2.05 17.79 -0.58
N CYS A 147 -2.33 17.15 0.56
CA CYS A 147 -2.75 15.76 0.56
C CYS A 147 -4.20 15.58 0.07
N PRO A 148 -4.45 14.92 -1.08
CA PRO A 148 -5.81 14.76 -1.60
C PRO A 148 -6.65 13.77 -0.76
N TYR A 149 -6.03 13.09 0.19
CA TYR A 149 -6.67 12.15 1.10
C TYR A 149 -6.90 12.73 2.51
N GLY A 150 -6.57 14.00 2.72
CA GLY A 150 -6.76 14.68 4.00
C GLY A 150 -5.89 14.15 5.15
N LEU A 151 -4.77 13.48 4.84
CA LEU A 151 -3.91 12.88 5.86
C LEU A 151 -3.16 13.96 6.66
N ASP A 152 -3.01 13.73 7.97
CA ASP A 152 -2.07 14.48 8.78
C ASP A 152 -0.64 13.99 8.54
N THR A 153 -0.08 14.42 7.41
CA THR A 153 1.21 13.95 6.93
C THR A 153 2.37 14.23 7.89
N PRO A 154 2.46 15.40 8.57
CA PRO A 154 3.48 15.61 9.59
C PRO A 154 3.45 14.58 10.71
N THR A 155 2.28 14.34 11.29
CA THR A 155 2.09 13.30 12.32
C THR A 155 2.44 11.90 11.81
N LEU A 156 2.07 11.56 10.56
CA LEU A 156 2.46 10.28 9.96
C LEU A 156 3.98 10.15 9.83
N LEU A 157 4.68 11.21 9.46
CA LEU A 157 6.15 11.20 9.36
C LEU A 157 6.78 10.92 10.72
N GLU A 158 6.33 11.61 11.78
CA GLU A 158 6.83 11.43 13.15
C GLU A 158 6.60 10.00 13.65
N GLN A 159 5.38 9.47 13.47
CA GLN A 159 5.04 8.10 13.86
C GLN A 159 5.89 7.06 13.13
N ASN A 160 6.08 7.22 11.81
CA ASN A 160 6.93 6.32 11.03
C ASN A 160 8.41 6.42 11.43
N LEU A 161 8.91 7.61 11.79
CA LEU A 161 10.28 7.79 12.28
C LEU A 161 10.48 7.13 13.64
N GLU A 162 9.54 7.29 14.57
CA GLU A 162 9.58 6.65 15.87
C GLU A 162 9.59 5.13 15.76
N ASP A 163 8.65 4.57 14.97
CA ASP A 163 8.60 3.14 14.69
C ASP A 163 9.91 2.64 14.06
N TYR A 164 10.45 3.37 13.09
CA TYR A 164 11.71 3.04 12.43
C TYR A 164 12.89 3.01 13.40
N LYS A 165 12.99 3.99 14.29
CA LYS A 165 14.02 4.01 15.34
C LYS A 165 13.88 2.83 16.31
N ASN A 166 12.65 2.47 16.66
CA ASN A 166 12.39 1.31 17.52
C ASN A 166 12.79 -0.02 16.86
N ILE A 167 12.59 -0.14 15.55
CA ILE A 167 13.04 -1.30 14.76
C ILE A 167 14.57 -1.35 14.74
N LEU A 168 15.25 -0.24 14.44
CA LEU A 168 16.72 -0.19 14.43
C LEU A 168 17.33 -0.52 15.81
N ALA A 169 16.64 -0.13 16.88
CA ALA A 169 17.06 -0.43 18.26
C ALA A 169 16.74 -1.88 18.69
N GLY A 170 16.15 -2.71 17.82
CA GLY A 170 15.74 -4.08 18.13
C GLY A 170 14.57 -4.21 19.10
N LYS A 171 13.84 -3.12 19.38
CA LYS A 171 12.66 -3.13 20.24
C LYS A 171 11.41 -3.69 19.56
N VAL A 172 11.38 -3.65 18.24
CA VAL A 172 10.30 -4.17 17.39
C VAL A 172 10.92 -5.13 16.37
N GLN A 173 10.39 -6.35 16.30
CA GLN A 173 10.77 -7.34 15.28
C GLN A 173 9.95 -7.16 14.01
N VAL A 174 10.61 -7.32 12.85
CA VAL A 174 10.02 -7.17 11.51
C VAL A 174 10.52 -8.24 10.56
#